data_cc69fe451e8fef46984e7b5dbf8b6dbc
#
_entry.id   cc69fe451e8fef46984e7b5dbf8b6dbc
#
_cell.length_a   1.000
_cell.length_b   1.000
_cell.length_c   1.000
_cell.angle_alpha   90.00
_cell.angle_beta   90.00
_cell.angle_gamma   90.00
#
_symmetry.space_group_name_H-M   'P 1'
#
loop_
_entity.id
_entity.type
_entity.pdbx_description
1 polymer ?
#
loop_
_entity_poly.entity_id
_entity_poly.type
_entity_poly.pdbx_seq_one_letter_code
_entity_poly.pdbx_strand_id
1 'polypeptide(L)'
;LVVSEMCIRDRDIGQIEGGFLQGAGWLTSEELVWDDKGRLLSDGPMSYKIPAVGDMPEVFKVALLESTPNEAHTVYRSKAVGEPPFMLGISVWCALQDAVAAAGGYRRHPHLDAPATPERVLGGVIAVQEGEHEGR
;
A
#
# COMPACT_ATOMS: atom_id res chain seq x y z
N LEU A 1 -35.27 -7.50 -0.95
CA LEU A 1 -34.30 -8.04 -1.91
C LEU A 1 -33.32 -6.97 -2.38
N VAL A 2 -33.81 -5.80 -2.80
CA VAL A 2 -32.97 -4.67 -3.27
C VAL A 2 -32.02 -4.16 -2.16
N VAL A 3 -32.47 -4.15 -0.92
CA VAL A 3 -31.64 -3.71 0.24
C VAL A 3 -30.49 -4.69 0.50
N SER A 4 -30.69 -5.99 0.28
CA SER A 4 -29.63 -6.99 0.50
C SER A 4 -28.52 -6.93 -0.55
N GLU A 5 -28.87 -6.67 -1.81
CA GLU A 5 -27.87 -6.51 -2.90
C GLU A 5 -27.04 -5.23 -2.70
N MET A 6 -27.70 -4.15 -2.32
CA MET A 6 -27.01 -2.89 -2.00
C MET A 6 -26.03 -3.05 -0.83
N CYS A 7 -26.44 -3.72 0.24
CA CYS A 7 -25.57 -4.00 1.38
C CYS A 7 -24.39 -4.92 1.05
N ILE A 8 -24.56 -5.88 0.14
CA ILE A 8 -23.48 -6.75 -0.34
C ILE A 8 -22.45 -5.92 -1.12
N ARG A 9 -22.94 -5.11 -2.07
CA ARG A 9 -22.10 -4.23 -2.88
C ARG A 9 -21.27 -3.26 -2.03
N ASP A 10 -21.90 -2.62 -1.03
CA ASP A 10 -21.20 -1.69 -0.13
C ASP A 10 -20.13 -2.40 0.71
N ARG A 11 -20.39 -3.63 1.16
CA ARG A 11 -19.40 -4.44 1.85
C ARG A 11 -18.24 -4.84 0.95
N ASP A 12 -18.50 -5.22 -0.29
CA ASP A 12 -17.47 -5.58 -1.25
C ASP A 12 -16.57 -4.38 -1.56
N ILE A 13 -17.15 -3.19 -1.76
CA ILE A 13 -16.40 -1.95 -1.93
C ILE A 13 -15.55 -1.66 -0.70
N GLY A 14 -16.12 -1.76 0.50
CA GLY A 14 -15.39 -1.57 1.75
C GLY A 14 -14.25 -2.57 1.96
N GLN A 15 -14.40 -3.82 1.50
CA GLN A 15 -13.30 -4.81 1.51
C GLN A 15 -12.20 -4.45 0.51
N ILE A 16 -12.55 -3.93 -0.66
CA ILE A 16 -11.58 -3.47 -1.66
C ILE A 16 -10.77 -2.29 -1.11
N GLU A 17 -11.43 -1.29 -0.56
CA GLU A 17 -10.80 -0.12 0.03
C GLU A 17 -9.90 -0.50 1.21
N GLY A 18 -10.43 -1.30 2.15
CA GLY A 18 -9.69 -1.74 3.32
C GLY A 18 -8.51 -2.64 2.97
N GLY A 19 -8.67 -3.56 2.03
CA GLY A 19 -7.59 -4.43 1.56
C GLY A 19 -6.46 -3.64 0.90
N PHE A 20 -6.78 -2.68 0.04
CA PHE A 20 -5.78 -1.80 -0.58
C PHE A 20 -4.99 -1.00 0.46
N LEU A 21 -5.69 -0.37 1.41
CA LEU A 21 -5.04 0.42 2.47
C LEU A 21 -4.18 -0.44 3.39
N GLN A 22 -4.60 -1.66 3.69
CA GLN A 22 -3.78 -2.61 4.43
C GLN A 22 -2.49 -2.95 3.67
N GLY A 23 -2.58 -3.22 2.38
CA GLY A 23 -1.40 -3.48 1.55
C GLY A 23 -0.47 -2.26 1.45
N ALA A 24 -1.02 -1.06 1.33
CA ALA A 24 -0.27 0.19 1.36
C ALA A 24 0.46 0.36 2.70
N GLY A 25 -0.21 0.08 3.83
CA GLY A 25 0.37 0.13 5.17
C GLY A 25 1.56 -0.81 5.33
N TRP A 26 1.43 -2.06 4.88
CA TRP A 26 2.51 -3.04 4.91
C TRP A 26 3.76 -2.59 4.16
N LEU A 27 3.58 -1.79 3.14
CA LEU A 27 4.68 -1.32 2.29
C LEU A 27 5.21 0.07 2.68
N THR A 28 4.60 0.71 3.68
CA THR A 28 4.96 2.08 4.06
C THR A 28 5.20 2.27 5.56
N SER A 29 4.16 2.15 6.39
CA SER A 29 4.22 2.51 7.81
C SER A 29 4.34 1.35 8.78
N GLU A 30 3.93 0.15 8.36
CA GLU A 30 3.87 -1.03 9.22
C GLU A 30 5.24 -1.71 9.26
N GLU A 31 6.04 -1.39 10.28
CA GLU A 31 7.38 -1.91 10.47
C GLU A 31 7.45 -2.87 11.66
N LEU A 32 8.07 -4.04 11.45
CA LEU A 32 8.42 -4.97 12.51
C LEU A 32 9.81 -4.64 13.04
N VAL A 33 9.87 -4.20 14.30
CA VAL A 33 11.12 -3.84 14.98
C VAL A 33 11.44 -4.86 16.06
N TRP A 34 12.66 -5.38 16.05
CA TRP A 34 13.12 -6.41 16.96
C TRP A 34 14.32 -5.87 17.77
N ASP A 35 14.42 -6.29 19.03
CA ASP A 35 15.62 -6.03 19.82
C ASP A 35 16.75 -7.04 19.52
N ASP A 36 17.93 -6.81 20.06
CA ASP A 36 19.10 -7.67 19.88
C ASP A 36 18.92 -9.11 20.42
N LYS A 37 17.87 -9.33 21.20
CA LYS A 37 17.50 -10.64 21.76
C LYS A 37 16.37 -11.35 20.97
N GLY A 38 15.95 -10.75 19.87
CA GLY A 38 14.87 -11.27 19.02
C GLY A 38 13.46 -11.06 19.60
N ARG A 39 13.28 -10.13 20.54
CA ARG A 39 11.97 -9.75 21.05
C ARG A 39 11.37 -8.69 20.15
N LEU A 40 10.11 -8.89 19.73
CA LEU A 40 9.37 -7.91 18.95
C LEU A 40 9.07 -6.66 19.82
N LEU A 41 9.45 -5.49 19.36
CA LEU A 41 9.18 -4.19 20.01
C LEU A 41 7.91 -3.51 19.48
N SER A 42 7.56 -3.78 18.21
CA SER A 42 6.32 -3.30 17.59
C SER A 42 5.17 -4.30 17.82
N ASP A 43 4.88 -4.60 19.07
CA ASP A 43 3.96 -5.67 19.49
C ASP A 43 2.53 -5.18 19.83
N GLY A 44 2.22 -3.92 19.58
CA GLY A 44 0.92 -3.36 19.92
C GLY A 44 0.55 -2.09 19.16
N PRO A 45 -0.70 -1.61 19.30
CA PRO A 45 -1.22 -0.48 18.52
C PRO A 45 -0.45 0.84 18.71
N MET A 46 0.31 0.96 19.79
CA MET A 46 1.14 2.15 20.05
C MET A 46 2.44 2.15 19.27
N SER A 47 2.95 0.99 18.93
CA SER A 47 4.26 0.79 18.31
C SER A 47 4.16 0.26 16.87
N TYR A 48 3.14 -0.52 16.55
CA TYR A 48 2.86 -0.99 15.19
C TYR A 48 1.87 -0.05 14.49
N LYS A 49 2.32 0.65 13.47
CA LYS A 49 1.61 1.78 12.85
C LYS A 49 0.79 1.35 11.63
N ILE A 50 -0.44 0.87 11.86
CA ILE A 50 -1.40 0.69 10.76
C ILE A 50 -1.84 2.04 10.21
N PRO A 51 -2.22 2.12 8.92
CA PRO A 51 -2.76 3.34 8.34
C PRO A 51 -3.98 3.86 9.11
N ALA A 52 -4.00 5.15 9.41
CA ALA A 52 -5.12 5.85 10.00
C ALA A 52 -5.99 6.49 8.90
N VAL A 53 -7.16 7.02 9.28
CA VAL A 53 -8.05 7.70 8.33
C VAL A 53 -7.37 8.87 7.62
N GLY A 54 -6.43 9.56 8.31
CA GLY A 54 -5.66 10.66 7.72
C GLY A 54 -4.62 10.24 6.68
N ASP A 55 -4.30 8.94 6.60
CA ASP A 55 -3.34 8.41 5.64
C ASP A 55 -4.02 7.97 4.32
N MET A 56 -5.35 8.06 4.27
CA MET A 56 -6.10 7.79 3.04
C MET A 56 -5.83 8.88 1.99
N PRO A 57 -5.70 8.51 0.70
CA PRO A 57 -5.63 9.50 -0.35
C PRO A 57 -6.86 10.43 -0.35
N GLU A 58 -6.68 11.73 -0.57
CA GLU A 58 -7.80 12.69 -0.70
C GLU A 58 -8.77 12.30 -1.82
N VAL A 59 -8.26 11.66 -2.87
CA VAL A 59 -9.06 11.13 -3.96
C VAL A 59 -8.89 9.62 -3.99
N PHE A 60 -9.85 8.91 -3.42
CA PHE A 60 -9.87 7.45 -3.40
C PHE A 60 -11.18 6.96 -4.04
N LYS A 61 -11.10 6.53 -5.29
CA LYS A 61 -12.25 6.11 -6.07
C LYS A 61 -12.14 4.62 -6.39
N VAL A 62 -13.12 3.85 -5.96
CA VAL A 62 -13.28 2.44 -6.28
C VAL A 62 -14.54 2.26 -7.14
N ALA A 63 -14.44 1.50 -8.21
CA ALA A 63 -15.57 1.15 -9.05
C ALA A 63 -15.53 -0.33 -9.40
N LEU A 64 -16.70 -0.96 -9.40
CA LEU A 64 -16.86 -2.34 -9.86
C LEU A 64 -17.05 -2.35 -11.37
N LEU A 65 -16.44 -3.32 -12.06
CA LEU A 65 -16.61 -3.51 -13.49
C LEU A 65 -17.95 -4.21 -13.76
N GLU A 66 -18.97 -3.44 -14.10
CA GLU A 66 -20.35 -3.93 -14.24
C GLU A 66 -20.59 -4.71 -15.56
N SER A 67 -19.77 -4.46 -16.58
CA SER A 67 -19.95 -5.03 -17.92
C SER A 67 -19.44 -6.47 -18.10
N THR A 68 -18.80 -7.04 -17.09
CA THR A 68 -18.16 -8.35 -17.19
C THR A 68 -18.57 -9.24 -16.01
N PRO A 69 -19.75 -9.85 -16.05
CA PRO A 69 -20.21 -10.74 -14.99
C PRO A 69 -19.27 -11.94 -14.84
N ASN A 70 -19.16 -12.46 -13.62
CA ASN A 70 -18.45 -13.70 -13.40
C ASN A 70 -19.21 -14.88 -14.04
N GLU A 71 -18.56 -15.58 -14.97
CA GLU A 71 -19.14 -16.74 -15.64
C GLU A 71 -19.11 -18.00 -14.76
N ALA A 72 -18.24 -18.05 -13.76
CA ALA A 72 -18.13 -19.18 -12.86
C ALA A 72 -19.36 -19.29 -11.93
N HIS A 73 -19.77 -20.53 -11.66
CA HIS A 73 -20.83 -20.84 -10.70
C HIS A 73 -20.33 -20.69 -9.27
N THR A 74 -20.32 -19.48 -8.77
CA THR A 74 -20.00 -19.15 -7.38
C THR A 74 -21.22 -18.59 -6.68
N VAL A 75 -21.18 -18.51 -5.33
CA VAL A 75 -22.24 -17.91 -4.52
C VAL A 75 -22.44 -16.44 -4.97
N TYR A 76 -23.64 -16.11 -5.43
CA TYR A 76 -24.01 -14.81 -6.00
C TYR A 76 -23.05 -14.33 -7.11
N ARG A 77 -22.37 -15.25 -7.80
CA ARG A 77 -21.34 -14.94 -8.81
C ARG A 77 -20.21 -14.05 -8.30
N SER A 78 -19.99 -14.02 -7.00
CA SER A 78 -18.92 -13.25 -6.37
C SER A 78 -17.56 -13.89 -6.62
N LYS A 79 -16.51 -13.07 -6.52
CA LYS A 79 -15.10 -13.48 -6.51
C LYS A 79 -14.49 -13.17 -5.16
N ALA A 80 -13.32 -13.74 -4.85
CA ALA A 80 -12.55 -13.34 -3.69
C ALA A 80 -12.20 -11.85 -3.77
N VAL A 81 -12.43 -11.09 -2.70
CA VAL A 81 -12.38 -9.63 -2.73
C VAL A 81 -11.36 -9.03 -1.75
N GLY A 82 -10.87 -9.80 -0.77
CA GLY A 82 -9.93 -9.30 0.26
C GLY A 82 -8.48 -9.21 -0.24
N GLU A 83 -7.90 -10.32 -0.63
CA GLU A 83 -6.48 -10.41 -0.98
C GLU A 83 -6.10 -9.72 -2.30
N PRO A 84 -6.88 -9.79 -3.40
CA PRO A 84 -6.51 -9.09 -4.61
C PRO A 84 -6.34 -7.57 -4.43
N PRO A 85 -7.23 -6.85 -3.76
CA PRO A 85 -7.04 -5.43 -3.45
C PRO A 85 -5.82 -5.15 -2.56
N PHE A 86 -5.52 -6.04 -1.61
CA PHE A 86 -4.34 -5.97 -0.77
C PHE A 86 -3.05 -5.97 -1.60
N MET A 87 -2.93 -6.86 -2.58
CA MET A 87 -1.77 -6.93 -3.47
C MET A 87 -1.58 -5.68 -4.32
N LEU A 88 -2.64 -4.93 -4.61
CA LEU A 88 -2.56 -3.66 -5.33
C LEU A 88 -1.84 -2.56 -4.53
N GLY A 89 -1.67 -2.71 -3.21
CA GLY A 89 -0.87 -1.82 -2.38
C GLY A 89 0.57 -1.66 -2.88
N ILE A 90 1.12 -2.62 -3.65
CA ILE A 90 2.44 -2.51 -4.28
C ILE A 90 2.56 -1.27 -5.19
N SER A 91 1.45 -0.79 -5.75
CA SER A 91 1.44 0.42 -6.56
C SER A 91 1.86 1.67 -5.78
N VAL A 92 1.57 1.72 -4.48
CA VAL A 92 2.00 2.81 -3.59
C VAL A 92 3.52 2.77 -3.41
N TRP A 93 4.08 1.59 -3.17
CA TRP A 93 5.54 1.43 -3.08
C TRP A 93 6.24 1.78 -4.40
N CYS A 94 5.70 1.34 -5.53
CA CYS A 94 6.23 1.71 -6.85
C CYS A 94 6.18 3.23 -7.08
N ALA A 95 5.10 3.90 -6.66
CA ALA A 95 4.98 5.34 -6.77
C ALA A 95 6.01 6.09 -5.89
N LEU A 96 6.27 5.59 -4.67
CA LEU A 96 7.32 6.13 -3.80
C LEU A 96 8.70 5.92 -4.42
N GLN A 97 8.97 4.76 -4.99
CA GLN A 97 10.23 4.47 -5.68
C GLN A 97 10.44 5.41 -6.88
N ASP A 98 9.38 5.64 -7.66
CA ASP A 98 9.42 6.58 -8.78
C ASP A 98 9.65 8.03 -8.32
N ALA A 99 8.98 8.45 -7.24
CA ALA A 99 9.16 9.77 -6.65
C ALA A 99 10.60 9.99 -6.15
N VAL A 100 11.20 8.97 -5.52
CA VAL A 100 12.61 9.02 -5.10
C VAL A 100 13.54 9.11 -6.32
N ALA A 101 13.27 8.33 -7.38
CA ALA A 101 14.03 8.42 -8.63
C ALA A 101 13.96 9.81 -9.26
N ALA A 102 12.75 10.41 -9.25
CA ALA A 102 12.51 11.76 -9.77
C ALA A 102 13.30 12.82 -8.98
N ALA A 103 13.44 12.68 -7.66
CA ALA A 103 14.22 13.57 -6.81
C ALA A 103 15.71 13.61 -7.19
N GLY A 104 16.25 12.51 -7.79
CA GLY A 104 17.58 12.43 -8.37
C GLY A 104 17.61 12.67 -9.90
N GLY A 105 16.52 13.19 -10.50
CA GLY A 105 16.43 13.44 -11.93
C GLY A 105 16.50 12.16 -12.78
N TYR A 106 16.09 11.01 -12.24
CA TYR A 106 16.13 9.69 -12.88
C TYR A 106 17.52 9.21 -13.32
N ARG A 107 18.58 9.79 -12.74
CA ARG A 107 19.97 9.44 -13.10
C ARG A 107 20.44 8.14 -12.46
N ARG A 108 19.83 7.78 -11.35
CA ARG A 108 20.11 6.54 -10.60
C ARG A 108 18.81 5.83 -10.26
N HIS A 109 18.85 4.51 -10.25
CA HIS A 109 17.75 3.73 -9.72
C HIS A 109 17.81 3.77 -8.20
N PRO A 110 16.76 4.19 -7.51
CA PRO A 110 16.75 4.23 -6.06
C PRO A 110 16.71 2.80 -5.49
N HIS A 111 17.46 2.59 -4.41
CA HIS A 111 17.29 1.40 -3.60
C HIS A 111 16.35 1.79 -2.43
N LEU A 112 15.12 1.30 -2.49
CA LEU A 112 14.10 1.56 -1.48
C LEU A 112 13.61 0.23 -0.93
N ASP A 113 13.91 -0.03 0.35
CA ASP A 113 13.43 -1.23 1.04
C ASP A 113 11.95 -1.11 1.43
N ALA A 114 11.25 -2.24 1.48
CA ALA A 114 9.93 -2.32 2.06
C ALA A 114 10.02 -2.75 3.55
N PRO A 115 9.22 -2.15 4.44
CA PRO A 115 8.34 -1.02 4.22
C PRO A 115 9.12 0.28 3.93
N ALA A 116 8.61 1.10 3.02
CA ALA A 116 9.20 2.41 2.69
C ALA A 116 8.85 3.44 3.78
N THR A 117 9.43 3.27 4.95
CA THR A 117 9.26 4.22 6.06
C THR A 117 9.80 5.60 5.69
N PRO A 118 9.37 6.68 6.38
CA PRO A 118 9.89 8.02 6.12
C PRO A 118 11.42 8.11 6.13
N GLU A 119 12.09 7.38 7.04
CA GLU A 119 13.54 7.33 7.10
C GLU A 119 14.16 6.67 5.87
N ARG A 120 13.56 5.56 5.39
CA ARG A 120 14.04 4.86 4.18
C ARG A 120 13.83 5.70 2.93
N VAL A 121 12.68 6.39 2.84
CA VAL A 121 12.41 7.33 1.74
C VAL A 121 13.41 8.47 1.76
N LEU A 122 13.66 9.09 2.93
CA LEU A 122 14.65 10.16 3.07
C LEU A 122 16.05 9.67 2.69
N GLY A 123 16.48 8.51 3.20
CA GLY A 123 17.76 7.89 2.84
C GLY A 123 17.89 7.64 1.34
N GLY A 124 16.83 7.15 0.70
CA GLY A 124 16.77 6.96 -0.75
C GLY A 124 16.94 8.28 -1.53
N VAL A 125 16.24 9.34 -1.10
CA VAL A 125 16.36 10.68 -1.72
C VAL A 125 17.81 11.21 -1.58
N ILE A 126 18.40 11.14 -0.39
CA ILE A 126 19.79 11.55 -0.17
C ILE A 126 20.73 10.76 -1.10
N ALA A 127 20.59 9.44 -1.15
CA ALA A 127 21.47 8.60 -1.96
C ALA A 127 21.41 8.89 -3.46
N VAL A 128 20.23 9.22 -4.01
CA VAL A 128 20.11 9.56 -5.44
C VAL A 128 20.60 10.98 -5.73
N GLN A 129 20.64 11.88 -4.73
CA GLN A 129 21.11 13.27 -4.87
C GLN A 129 22.62 13.40 -4.61
N GLU A 130 23.19 12.71 -3.60
CA GLU A 130 24.63 12.80 -3.25
C GLU A 130 25.56 12.31 -4.37
N GLY A 131 25.09 11.43 -5.23
CA GLY A 131 25.83 11.05 -6.44
C GLY A 131 26.06 12.18 -7.44
N GLU A 132 25.50 13.37 -7.22
CA GLU A 132 25.77 14.54 -8.05
C GLU A 132 27.12 15.20 -7.72
N HIS A 133 27.67 14.99 -6.53
CA HIS A 133 28.90 15.65 -6.08
C HIS A 133 30.20 14.91 -6.45
N GLU A 134 30.13 13.61 -6.80
CA GLU A 134 31.32 12.84 -7.20
C GLU A 134 31.70 12.95 -8.69
N GLY A 135 30.90 13.65 -9.48
CA GLY A 135 31.07 13.77 -10.94
C GLY A 135 31.41 15.18 -11.48
N ARG A 136 31.85 16.11 -10.61
CA ARG A 136 32.31 17.44 -11.03
C ARG A 136 33.76 17.68 -10.70
#